data_27b24a6124c5abcc2b4c9309dbb91f1f
#
_entry.id   27b24a6124c5abcc2b4c9309dbb91f1f
#
_cell.length_a   1.000
_cell.length_b   1.000
_cell.length_c   1.000
_cell.angle_alpha   90.00
_cell.angle_beta   90.00
_cell.angle_gamma   90.00
#
_symmetry.space_group_name_H-M   'P 1'
#
loop_
_entity.id
_entity.type
_entity.pdbx_description
1 polymer ?
#
loop_
_entity_poly.entity_id
_entity_poly.type
_entity_poly.pdbx_seq_one_letter_code
_entity_poly.pdbx_strand_id
1 'polypeptide(L)'
;MILRIRSRDGTDRITVPDPASATVADLQRLIESHLTVPVTLQRLSLEPALLLPSPSAVPLLADPAAQLASLRLANGAFVYLAYPPDARSARPPPPKALSSAGSFGKKMTMDDLIARQIRVTRQENALCAAASFDRDAANAFQLYVAESLAFGVKRAGFLYGRVDAETKEVFVDFIYEPPQQGSEDVVHLMRDADEEARVDAIAEGLGMRRVGLVFTQAVGRKASDTGEYTMSNREVVQAAQLQAEGGIPEWITAIVKLEVGDDGTGDVHFEAFQMSEICVKLFKDGVLETEVGDTDDPRLSKMRKEVVAGGKDTMEVDNDFFLVPVKISDHQGPLSVGFPIENRGSPVGMSALRSHLDRTKHLTFVRRISDFHLLLKIATFLDVKADVPTLAACVKTQSRVPEGYQLLIESLASQG
;
A
#
# COMPACT_ATOMS: atom_id res chain seq x y z
N MET A 1 13.14 32.71 36.61
CA MET A 1 13.26 31.25 36.81
C MET A 1 11.88 30.62 36.80
N ILE A 2 11.73 29.47 36.14
CA ILE A 2 10.48 28.73 36.15
C ILE A 2 10.58 27.62 37.20
N LEU A 3 9.59 27.50 38.08
CA LEU A 3 9.45 26.40 39.03
C LEU A 3 8.22 25.54 38.65
N ARG A 4 8.30 24.24 38.91
CA ARG A 4 7.19 23.29 38.70
C ARG A 4 6.58 22.97 40.06
N ILE A 5 5.37 23.46 40.30
CA ILE A 5 4.67 23.19 41.55
C ILE A 5 3.84 21.93 41.37
N ARG A 6 4.23 20.87 42.05
CA ARG A 6 3.55 19.58 42.03
C ARG A 6 2.61 19.46 43.21
N SER A 7 1.33 19.31 42.95
CA SER A 7 0.29 19.02 43.95
C SER A 7 -0.44 17.71 43.60
N ARG A 8 -1.35 17.30 44.43
CA ARG A 8 -2.27 16.17 44.16
C ARG A 8 -3.14 16.41 42.94
N ASP A 9 -3.42 17.69 42.57
CA ASP A 9 -4.29 18.06 41.47
C ASP A 9 -3.54 18.22 40.15
N GLY A 10 -2.21 18.09 40.17
CA GLY A 10 -1.38 18.19 38.94
C GLY A 10 -0.05 18.92 39.14
N THR A 11 0.52 19.35 38.04
CA THR A 11 1.77 20.12 38.00
C THR A 11 1.51 21.46 37.29
N ASP A 12 1.75 22.52 38.01
CA ASP A 12 1.64 23.90 37.48
C ASP A 12 3.03 24.52 37.33
N ARG A 13 3.18 25.44 36.39
CA ARG A 13 4.42 26.18 36.17
C ARG A 13 4.27 27.61 36.67
N ILE A 14 5.14 28.02 37.56
CA ILE A 14 5.17 29.36 38.09
C ILE A 14 6.48 30.06 37.71
N THR A 15 6.39 31.23 37.15
CA THR A 15 7.57 32.04 36.83
C THR A 15 7.90 32.94 38.00
N VAL A 16 9.10 32.79 38.56
CA VAL A 16 9.66 33.68 39.57
C VAL A 16 10.48 34.77 38.86
N PRO A 17 10.03 36.05 38.90
CA PRO A 17 10.63 37.12 38.11
C PRO A 17 12.11 37.38 38.47
N ASP A 18 12.40 37.46 39.74
CA ASP A 18 13.78 37.68 40.25
C ASP A 18 14.19 36.56 41.22
N PRO A 19 14.82 35.52 40.74
CA PRO A 19 15.17 34.37 41.56
C PRO A 19 16.30 34.61 42.54
N ALA A 20 17.08 35.69 42.36
CA ALA A 20 18.21 36.02 43.24
C ALA A 20 17.76 36.63 44.56
N SER A 21 16.69 37.46 44.54
CA SER A 21 16.17 38.15 45.70
C SER A 21 14.86 37.52 46.24
N ALA A 22 14.18 36.67 45.47
CA ALA A 22 12.92 36.08 45.84
C ALA A 22 13.02 35.15 47.07
N THR A 23 12.04 35.28 47.95
CA THR A 23 11.91 34.49 49.17
C THR A 23 10.86 33.40 49.05
N VAL A 24 10.80 32.50 50.04
CA VAL A 24 9.72 31.48 50.14
C VAL A 24 8.33 32.16 50.23
N ALA A 25 8.24 33.32 50.96
CA ALA A 25 6.99 34.08 51.03
C ALA A 25 6.53 34.59 49.67
N ASP A 26 7.47 35.02 48.79
CA ASP A 26 7.13 35.47 47.44
C ASP A 26 6.65 34.31 46.59
N LEU A 27 7.27 33.14 46.71
CA LEU A 27 6.78 31.93 46.04
C LEU A 27 5.37 31.55 46.54
N GLN A 28 5.10 31.62 47.86
CA GLN A 28 3.78 31.31 48.43
C GLN A 28 2.71 32.29 47.88
N ARG A 29 3.01 33.59 47.74
CA ARG A 29 2.09 34.57 47.13
C ARG A 29 1.86 34.28 45.65
N LEU A 30 2.90 33.88 44.91
CA LEU A 30 2.76 33.48 43.52
C LEU A 30 1.89 32.23 43.40
N ILE A 31 2.03 31.28 44.30
CA ILE A 31 1.19 30.07 44.37
C ILE A 31 -0.26 30.46 44.68
N GLU A 32 -0.50 31.37 45.65
CA GLU A 32 -1.82 31.85 45.98
C GLU A 32 -2.49 32.55 44.78
N SER A 33 -1.75 33.42 44.07
CA SER A 33 -2.27 34.11 42.90
C SER A 33 -2.58 33.21 41.73
N HIS A 34 -1.77 32.17 41.50
CA HIS A 34 -1.92 31.25 40.37
C HIS A 34 -2.83 30.05 40.66
N LEU A 35 -2.78 29.50 41.86
CA LEU A 35 -3.48 28.26 42.22
C LEU A 35 -4.68 28.51 43.17
N THR A 36 -4.88 29.75 43.60
CA THR A 36 -5.97 30.13 44.52
C THR A 36 -5.95 29.36 45.87
N VAL A 37 -4.78 28.91 46.30
CA VAL A 37 -4.56 28.28 47.60
C VAL A 37 -4.04 29.34 48.57
N PRO A 38 -4.75 29.69 49.68
CA PRO A 38 -4.29 30.70 50.63
C PRO A 38 -2.93 30.34 51.24
N VAL A 39 -2.06 31.35 51.39
CA VAL A 39 -0.69 31.14 51.92
C VAL A 39 -0.70 30.36 53.25
N THR A 40 -1.67 30.62 54.14
CA THR A 40 -1.81 29.98 55.45
C THR A 40 -2.08 28.49 55.40
N LEU A 41 -2.58 27.97 54.28
CA LEU A 41 -2.94 26.59 54.04
C LEU A 41 -1.93 25.85 53.20
N GLN A 42 -0.90 26.53 52.67
CA GLN A 42 0.15 25.96 51.86
C GLN A 42 1.19 25.23 52.73
N ARG A 43 1.53 24.00 52.38
CA ARG A 43 2.71 23.29 52.88
C ARG A 43 3.62 23.00 51.72
N LEU A 44 4.81 23.55 51.75
CA LEU A 44 5.81 23.41 50.67
C LEU A 44 6.96 22.52 51.13
N SER A 45 7.47 21.70 50.22
CA SER A 45 8.68 20.88 50.40
C SER A 45 9.38 20.65 49.05
N LEU A 46 10.66 20.31 49.13
CA LEU A 46 11.45 19.84 47.99
C LEU A 46 11.32 18.31 47.81
N GLU A 47 10.71 17.62 48.74
CA GLU A 47 10.57 16.17 48.73
C GLU A 47 9.19 15.70 48.26
N PRO A 48 9.14 14.74 47.32
CA PRO A 48 7.89 14.20 46.79
C PRO A 48 7.05 13.47 47.86
N ALA A 49 7.70 13.01 48.94
CA ALA A 49 7.04 12.33 50.07
C ALA A 49 5.96 13.19 50.74
N LEU A 50 5.97 14.51 50.55
CA LEU A 50 4.91 15.41 51.06
C LEU A 50 3.51 15.06 50.52
N LEU A 51 3.42 14.47 49.36
CA LEU A 51 2.16 14.13 48.68
C LEU A 51 1.67 12.71 48.96
N LEU A 52 2.38 11.93 49.77
CA LEU A 52 1.93 10.57 50.18
C LEU A 52 0.80 10.61 51.16
N PRO A 53 -0.07 9.60 51.24
CA PRO A 53 -1.22 9.54 52.12
C PRO A 53 -0.85 9.64 53.60
N SER A 54 0.33 9.15 53.99
CA SER A 54 0.91 9.25 55.34
C SER A 54 2.33 9.75 55.25
N PRO A 55 2.56 11.06 55.12
CA PRO A 55 3.91 11.59 55.01
C PRO A 55 4.63 11.36 56.35
N SER A 56 5.73 10.59 56.33
CA SER A 56 6.73 10.60 57.36
C SER A 56 7.34 12.03 57.48
N ALA A 57 7.98 12.40 58.57
CA ALA A 57 8.50 13.74 58.81
C ALA A 57 9.28 14.29 57.59
N VAL A 58 8.62 15.10 56.79
CA VAL A 58 9.18 15.70 55.55
C VAL A 58 9.63 17.12 55.89
N PRO A 59 10.86 17.53 55.50
CA PRO A 59 11.34 18.88 55.76
C PRO A 59 10.46 19.87 54.95
N LEU A 60 9.84 20.81 55.68
CA LEU A 60 9.01 21.85 55.05
C LEU A 60 9.83 23.11 54.81
N LEU A 61 9.49 23.87 53.79
CA LEU A 61 9.96 25.22 53.58
C LEU A 61 9.19 26.17 54.52
N ALA A 62 9.49 26.08 55.81
CA ALA A 62 8.74 26.76 56.89
C ALA A 62 9.19 28.22 57.14
N ASP A 63 10.41 28.58 56.73
CA ASP A 63 10.91 29.94 56.93
C ASP A 63 10.48 30.83 55.72
N PRO A 64 9.52 31.79 55.90
CA PRO A 64 9.08 32.68 54.84
C PRO A 64 10.19 33.62 54.31
N ALA A 65 11.18 33.94 55.17
CA ALA A 65 12.26 34.87 54.82
C ALA A 65 13.41 34.17 54.08
N ALA A 66 13.44 32.84 54.03
CA ALA A 66 14.47 32.10 53.35
C ALA A 66 14.51 32.42 51.85
N GLN A 67 15.67 32.78 51.34
CA GLN A 67 15.89 33.08 49.92
C GLN A 67 15.81 31.82 49.08
N LEU A 68 15.11 31.83 47.94
CA LEU A 68 15.06 30.74 47.01
C LEU A 68 16.42 30.37 46.43
N ALA A 69 17.31 31.30 46.32
CA ALA A 69 18.71 31.11 45.90
C ALA A 69 19.49 30.16 46.87
N SER A 70 19.17 30.26 48.19
CA SER A 70 19.83 29.39 49.18
C SER A 70 19.37 27.93 49.07
N LEU A 71 18.23 27.67 48.47
CA LEU A 71 17.65 26.32 48.27
C LEU A 71 18.25 25.61 47.04
N ARG A 72 19.16 26.23 46.31
CA ARG A 72 19.84 25.71 45.12
C ARG A 72 18.89 25.16 44.05
N LEU A 73 17.75 25.81 43.87
CA LEU A 73 16.73 25.42 42.89
C LEU A 73 17.19 25.75 41.47
N ALA A 74 17.28 24.76 40.61
CA ALA A 74 17.56 24.95 39.19
C ALA A 74 16.29 25.42 38.44
N ASN A 75 16.47 26.00 37.27
CA ASN A 75 15.37 26.31 36.39
C ASN A 75 14.60 25.02 35.98
N GLY A 76 13.30 24.96 36.25
CA GLY A 76 12.48 23.77 36.05
C GLY A 76 12.43 22.83 37.25
N ALA A 77 13.03 23.15 38.38
CA ALA A 77 12.98 22.34 39.61
C ALA A 77 11.56 22.15 40.10
N PHE A 78 11.33 21.02 40.77
CA PHE A 78 10.05 20.70 41.39
C PHE A 78 10.01 21.24 42.82
N VAL A 79 8.86 21.84 43.17
CA VAL A 79 8.45 22.15 44.55
C VAL A 79 7.12 21.46 44.77
N TYR A 80 7.00 20.71 45.85
CA TYR A 80 5.78 19.97 46.20
C TYR A 80 4.91 20.79 47.10
N LEU A 81 3.61 20.86 46.78
CA LEU A 81 2.62 21.63 47.49
C LEU A 81 1.50 20.71 48.02
N ALA A 82 1.33 20.69 49.32
CA ALA A 82 0.19 20.04 49.98
C ALA A 82 -0.72 21.08 50.61
N TYR A 83 -2.05 20.87 50.54
CA TYR A 83 -3.09 21.69 51.11
C TYR A 83 -4.36 20.85 51.37
N PRO A 84 -5.24 21.28 52.31
CA PRO A 84 -6.52 20.59 52.58
C PRO A 84 -7.42 20.56 51.33
N PRO A 85 -8.29 19.53 51.18
CA PRO A 85 -9.17 19.39 50.01
C PRO A 85 -10.01 20.62 49.69
N ASP A 86 -10.47 21.31 50.74
CA ASP A 86 -11.39 22.45 50.64
C ASP A 86 -10.69 23.81 50.56
N ALA A 87 -9.35 23.80 50.57
CA ALA A 87 -8.56 25.04 50.61
C ALA A 87 -8.47 25.78 49.27
N ARG A 88 -8.76 25.10 48.17
CA ARG A 88 -8.83 25.72 46.87
C ARG A 88 -10.22 26.32 46.70
N SER A 89 -10.36 27.62 46.90
CA SER A 89 -11.60 28.29 46.54
C SER A 89 -11.92 27.98 45.08
N ALA A 90 -13.16 27.57 44.82
CA ALA A 90 -13.58 27.17 43.49
C ALA A 90 -13.16 28.30 42.50
N ARG A 91 -12.12 28.01 41.75
CA ARG A 91 -11.76 28.89 40.61
C ARG A 91 -13.04 29.00 39.80
N PRO A 92 -13.54 30.21 39.47
CA PRO A 92 -14.63 30.31 38.52
C PRO A 92 -14.21 29.42 37.32
N PRO A 93 -15.06 28.50 36.86
CA PRO A 93 -14.70 27.63 35.73
C PRO A 93 -14.14 28.58 34.68
N PRO A 94 -12.96 28.26 34.10
CA PRO A 94 -12.39 29.08 33.05
C PRO A 94 -13.53 29.35 32.09
N PRO A 95 -13.73 30.61 31.60
CA PRO A 95 -14.86 30.94 30.76
C PRO A 95 -14.93 29.82 29.75
N LYS A 96 -16.08 29.12 29.69
CA LYS A 96 -16.25 27.98 28.80
C LYS A 96 -15.76 28.49 27.47
N ALA A 97 -14.54 28.05 27.07
CA ALA A 97 -14.02 28.41 25.77
C ALA A 97 -15.17 28.05 24.85
N LEU A 98 -15.67 29.06 24.16
CA LEU A 98 -16.76 28.93 23.20
C LEU A 98 -16.47 27.59 22.51
N SER A 99 -17.37 26.64 22.72
CA SER A 99 -17.32 25.39 21.99
C SER A 99 -17.56 25.76 20.53
N SER A 100 -16.51 26.31 19.92
CA SER A 100 -16.49 26.45 18.48
C SER A 100 -16.71 25.03 17.97
N ALA A 101 -17.65 24.88 17.09
CA ALA A 101 -17.87 23.64 16.33
C ALA A 101 -16.66 23.30 15.43
N GLY A 102 -15.44 23.52 15.90
CA GLY A 102 -14.17 23.26 15.29
C GLY A 102 -13.20 22.81 16.37
N SER A 103 -12.39 21.86 16.05
CA SER A 103 -11.44 21.12 16.91
C SER A 103 -10.29 21.96 17.49
N PHE A 104 -10.51 23.24 17.79
CA PHE A 104 -9.54 24.07 18.47
C PHE A 104 -9.49 23.72 19.96
N GLY A 105 -8.38 23.17 20.41
CA GLY A 105 -8.12 22.95 21.83
C GLY A 105 -8.56 21.58 22.38
N LYS A 106 -8.80 20.57 21.55
CA LYS A 106 -8.93 19.21 22.04
C LYS A 106 -7.56 18.77 22.60
N LYS A 107 -7.47 18.56 23.91
CA LYS A 107 -6.26 17.97 24.50
C LYS A 107 -6.11 16.57 23.91
N MET A 108 -5.09 16.36 23.10
CA MET A 108 -4.73 15.04 22.62
C MET A 108 -4.00 14.31 23.75
N THR A 109 -4.50 13.14 24.10
CA THR A 109 -3.80 12.21 24.99
C THR A 109 -2.67 11.52 24.22
N MET A 110 -1.75 10.90 24.95
CA MET A 110 -0.73 10.03 24.32
C MET A 110 -1.41 8.89 23.52
N ASP A 111 -2.52 8.37 24.04
CA ASP A 111 -3.30 7.33 23.35
C ASP A 111 -3.91 7.86 22.05
N ASP A 112 -4.38 9.11 22.00
CA ASP A 112 -4.86 9.75 20.77
C ASP A 112 -3.72 9.95 19.77
N LEU A 113 -2.50 10.24 20.22
CA LEU A 113 -1.32 10.36 19.37
C LEU A 113 -0.91 9.00 18.81
N ILE A 114 -0.89 7.97 19.67
CA ILE A 114 -0.57 6.59 19.28
C ILE A 114 -1.62 6.05 18.29
N ALA A 115 -2.90 6.35 18.52
CA ALA A 115 -4.00 5.95 17.63
C ALA A 115 -3.91 6.61 16.22
N ARG A 116 -3.24 7.74 16.11
CA ARG A 116 -3.02 8.44 14.83
C ARG A 116 -1.75 8.01 14.10
N GLN A 117 -0.87 7.26 14.76
CA GLN A 117 0.31 6.73 14.11
C GLN A 117 -0.09 5.69 13.06
N ILE A 118 0.44 5.86 11.87
CA ILE A 118 0.31 4.85 10.81
C ILE A 118 1.31 3.74 11.10
N ARG A 119 0.81 2.54 11.40
CA ARG A 119 1.66 1.38 11.68
C ARG A 119 1.73 0.47 10.47
N VAL A 120 2.95 0.18 10.05
CA VAL A 120 3.24 -0.79 9.00
C VAL A 120 3.66 -2.09 9.67
N THR A 121 2.83 -3.10 9.52
CA THR A 121 3.08 -4.46 10.02
C THR A 121 3.04 -5.43 8.86
N ARG A 122 3.81 -6.51 8.94
CA ARG A 122 3.75 -7.59 7.94
C ARG A 122 2.36 -8.23 8.01
N GLN A 123 1.77 -8.45 6.84
CA GLN A 123 0.56 -9.25 6.70
C GLN A 123 0.98 -10.70 6.45
N GLU A 124 0.50 -11.63 7.29
CA GLU A 124 0.91 -13.04 7.22
C GLU A 124 0.23 -13.81 6.09
N ASN A 125 -1.04 -13.49 5.83
CA ASN A 125 -1.84 -14.24 4.87
C ASN A 125 -2.38 -13.31 3.77
N ALA A 126 -2.25 -13.75 2.52
CA ALA A 126 -2.89 -13.11 1.38
C ALA A 126 -4.42 -13.33 1.44
N LEU A 127 -5.17 -12.38 0.87
CA LEU A 127 -6.62 -12.54 0.67
C LEU A 127 -6.91 -13.51 -0.49
N CYS A 128 -5.96 -13.68 -1.41
CA CYS A 128 -5.95 -14.72 -2.43
C CYS A 128 -5.35 -16.00 -1.84
N ALA A 129 -6.11 -17.08 -1.81
CA ALA A 129 -5.66 -18.33 -1.21
C ALA A 129 -4.59 -19.03 -2.06
N ALA A 130 -4.73 -18.98 -3.39
CA ALA A 130 -3.76 -19.48 -4.37
C ALA A 130 -4.03 -18.86 -5.75
N ALA A 131 -3.02 -18.84 -6.60
CA ALA A 131 -3.11 -18.42 -7.99
C ALA A 131 -2.79 -19.59 -8.93
N SER A 132 -3.75 -19.95 -9.77
CA SER A 132 -3.57 -20.98 -10.79
C SER A 132 -3.51 -20.32 -12.17
N PHE A 133 -2.46 -20.61 -12.94
CA PHE A 133 -2.24 -20.01 -14.25
C PHE A 133 -2.58 -21.02 -15.35
N ASP A 134 -3.29 -20.56 -16.40
CA ASP A 134 -3.39 -21.34 -17.61
C ASP A 134 -1.99 -21.59 -18.16
N ARG A 135 -1.68 -22.87 -18.40
CA ARG A 135 -0.34 -23.31 -18.79
C ARG A 135 0.11 -22.71 -20.11
N ASP A 136 -0.80 -22.64 -21.08
CA ASP A 136 -0.46 -22.18 -22.42
C ASP A 136 -0.28 -20.65 -22.45
N ALA A 137 -1.11 -19.90 -21.71
CA ALA A 137 -0.97 -18.45 -21.58
C ALA A 137 0.33 -18.08 -20.83
N ALA A 138 0.65 -18.75 -19.72
CA ALA A 138 1.88 -18.51 -18.96
C ALA A 138 3.11 -18.83 -19.80
N ASN A 139 3.12 -19.97 -20.51
CA ASN A 139 4.23 -20.36 -21.39
C ASN A 139 4.41 -19.38 -22.54
N ALA A 140 3.33 -18.91 -23.18
CA ALA A 140 3.43 -17.95 -24.27
C ALA A 140 4.06 -16.62 -23.84
N PHE A 141 3.75 -16.17 -22.62
CA PHE A 141 4.37 -14.96 -22.05
C PHE A 141 5.85 -15.21 -21.71
N GLN A 142 6.16 -16.30 -21.00
CA GLN A 142 7.51 -16.65 -20.58
C GLN A 142 8.45 -16.87 -21.77
N LEU A 143 8.02 -17.62 -22.80
CA LEU A 143 8.82 -17.88 -23.99
C LEU A 143 9.15 -16.61 -24.74
N TYR A 144 8.17 -15.70 -24.91
CA TYR A 144 8.44 -14.42 -25.56
C TYR A 144 9.49 -13.58 -24.81
N VAL A 145 9.39 -13.52 -23.50
CA VAL A 145 10.35 -12.78 -22.69
C VAL A 145 11.73 -13.40 -22.70
N ALA A 146 11.80 -14.74 -22.61
CA ALA A 146 13.06 -15.47 -22.62
C ALA A 146 13.73 -15.47 -23.99
N GLU A 147 12.99 -15.83 -25.05
CA GLU A 147 13.57 -16.06 -26.38
C GLU A 147 13.66 -14.81 -27.24
N SER A 148 12.63 -13.94 -27.20
CA SER A 148 12.57 -12.75 -28.06
C SER A 148 13.18 -11.52 -27.39
N LEU A 149 12.95 -11.33 -26.12
CA LEU A 149 13.45 -10.17 -25.35
C LEU A 149 14.74 -10.47 -24.59
N ALA A 150 15.06 -11.76 -24.37
CA ALA A 150 16.21 -12.21 -23.55
C ALA A 150 16.32 -11.48 -22.20
N PHE A 151 15.17 -11.14 -21.58
CA PHE A 151 15.06 -10.30 -20.38
C PHE A 151 15.81 -8.95 -20.47
N GLY A 152 16.16 -8.50 -21.67
CA GLY A 152 16.87 -7.22 -21.87
C GLY A 152 15.99 -5.99 -21.65
N VAL A 153 14.68 -6.14 -21.76
CA VAL A 153 13.67 -5.13 -21.46
C VAL A 153 12.56 -5.71 -20.60
N LYS A 154 12.13 -4.92 -19.66
CA LYS A 154 11.02 -5.27 -18.78
C LYS A 154 9.70 -5.31 -19.56
N ARG A 155 8.91 -6.34 -19.33
CA ARG A 155 7.61 -6.56 -19.96
C ARG A 155 6.54 -6.73 -18.86
N ALA A 156 5.32 -6.26 -19.12
CA ALA A 156 4.20 -6.45 -18.21
C ALA A 156 2.93 -6.83 -18.97
N GLY A 157 1.98 -7.40 -18.26
CA GLY A 157 0.66 -7.75 -18.75
C GLY A 157 -0.37 -7.75 -17.64
N PHE A 158 -1.63 -7.54 -18.00
CA PHE A 158 -2.75 -7.71 -17.09
C PHE A 158 -3.25 -9.16 -17.10
N LEU A 159 -3.45 -9.69 -15.92
CA LEU A 159 -3.97 -11.03 -15.72
C LEU A 159 -5.50 -11.00 -15.71
N TYR A 160 -6.11 -11.83 -16.53
CA TYR A 160 -7.55 -11.98 -16.62
C TYR A 160 -7.98 -13.41 -16.33
N GLY A 161 -9.10 -13.53 -15.63
CA GLY A 161 -9.60 -14.83 -15.24
C GLY A 161 -10.74 -14.76 -14.23
N ARG A 162 -10.84 -15.76 -13.38
CA ARG A 162 -11.93 -15.97 -12.45
C ARG A 162 -11.44 -16.04 -11.02
N VAL A 163 -12.28 -15.63 -10.09
CA VAL A 163 -12.07 -15.85 -8.65
C VAL A 163 -13.12 -16.83 -8.17
N ASP A 164 -12.68 -17.91 -7.56
CA ASP A 164 -13.59 -18.83 -6.89
C ASP A 164 -14.12 -18.17 -5.60
N ALA A 165 -15.43 -18.08 -5.48
CA ALA A 165 -16.07 -17.37 -4.37
C ALA A 165 -15.91 -18.08 -3.02
N GLU A 166 -15.76 -19.41 -3.02
CA GLU A 166 -15.66 -20.25 -1.82
C GLU A 166 -14.20 -20.39 -1.38
N THR A 167 -13.32 -20.79 -2.30
CA THR A 167 -11.92 -21.08 -1.99
C THR A 167 -11.03 -19.84 -2.00
N LYS A 168 -11.47 -18.73 -2.60
CA LYS A 168 -10.66 -17.52 -2.83
C LYS A 168 -9.43 -17.76 -3.71
N GLU A 169 -9.45 -18.82 -4.49
CA GLU A 169 -8.44 -19.11 -5.49
C GLU A 169 -8.69 -18.31 -6.76
N VAL A 170 -7.63 -17.78 -7.34
CA VAL A 170 -7.66 -17.04 -8.61
C VAL A 170 -7.20 -17.95 -9.72
N PHE A 171 -8.01 -18.07 -10.77
CA PHE A 171 -7.68 -18.77 -12.01
C PHE A 171 -7.39 -17.76 -13.10
N VAL A 172 -6.14 -17.67 -13.54
CA VAL A 172 -5.70 -16.81 -14.63
C VAL A 172 -5.84 -17.56 -15.94
N ASP A 173 -6.76 -17.15 -16.79
CA ASP A 173 -7.08 -17.85 -18.05
C ASP A 173 -6.39 -17.21 -19.28
N PHE A 174 -6.05 -15.92 -19.24
CA PHE A 174 -5.25 -15.26 -20.28
C PHE A 174 -4.48 -14.03 -19.75
N ILE A 175 -3.48 -13.62 -20.51
CA ILE A 175 -2.65 -12.43 -20.23
C ILE A 175 -2.84 -11.43 -21.37
N TYR A 176 -3.31 -10.23 -21.06
CA TYR A 176 -3.38 -9.12 -21.99
C TYR A 176 -2.14 -8.24 -21.83
N GLU A 177 -1.45 -7.99 -22.93
CA GLU A 177 -0.25 -7.15 -22.95
C GLU A 177 -0.59 -5.79 -23.57
N PRO A 178 -0.83 -4.73 -22.76
CA PRO A 178 -1.13 -3.40 -23.31
C PRO A 178 0.06 -2.83 -24.08
N PRO A 179 -0.15 -1.80 -24.93
CA PRO A 179 0.95 -1.03 -25.49
C PRO A 179 1.87 -0.55 -24.37
N GLN A 180 3.17 -0.73 -24.53
CA GLN A 180 4.11 -0.46 -23.45
C GLN A 180 5.51 -0.18 -23.95
N GLN A 181 6.26 0.56 -23.17
CA GLN A 181 7.68 0.81 -23.38
C GLN A 181 8.46 0.34 -22.14
N GLY A 182 9.30 -0.67 -22.33
CA GLY A 182 10.16 -1.22 -21.30
C GLY A 182 11.60 -0.71 -21.41
N SER A 183 12.25 -0.57 -20.27
CA SER A 183 13.69 -0.51 -20.12
C SER A 183 14.15 -1.70 -19.27
N GLU A 184 15.41 -1.74 -18.88
CA GLU A 184 15.91 -2.79 -17.98
C GLU A 184 15.18 -2.77 -16.61
N ASP A 185 14.83 -1.58 -16.12
CA ASP A 185 14.32 -1.37 -14.76
C ASP A 185 12.85 -1.02 -14.66
N VAL A 186 12.31 -0.40 -15.70
CA VAL A 186 10.98 0.21 -15.68
C VAL A 186 10.18 -0.23 -16.88
N VAL A 187 8.90 -0.46 -16.68
CA VAL A 187 7.92 -0.63 -17.74
C VAL A 187 6.85 0.45 -17.63
N HIS A 188 6.71 1.22 -18.69
CA HIS A 188 5.64 2.21 -18.84
C HIS A 188 4.50 1.61 -19.65
N LEU A 189 3.34 1.45 -19.03
CA LEU A 189 2.13 1.00 -19.70
C LEU A 189 1.49 2.21 -20.40
N MET A 190 1.49 2.18 -21.72
CA MET A 190 0.81 3.17 -22.57
C MET A 190 -0.63 2.69 -22.81
N ARG A 191 -1.49 2.91 -21.81
CA ARG A 191 -2.84 2.35 -21.76
C ARG A 191 -3.74 3.01 -22.81
N ASP A 192 -4.38 2.19 -23.63
CA ASP A 192 -5.38 2.58 -24.62
C ASP A 192 -6.78 2.22 -24.08
N ALA A 193 -7.57 3.25 -23.75
CA ALA A 193 -8.89 3.06 -23.17
C ALA A 193 -9.86 2.30 -24.08
N ASP A 194 -9.75 2.47 -25.41
CA ASP A 194 -10.61 1.78 -26.37
C ASP A 194 -10.20 0.31 -26.51
N GLU A 195 -8.90 0.02 -26.47
CA GLU A 195 -8.44 -1.38 -26.46
C GLU A 195 -8.79 -2.07 -25.14
N GLU A 196 -8.58 -1.44 -24.00
CA GLU A 196 -8.97 -1.99 -22.69
C GLU A 196 -10.49 -2.21 -22.59
N ALA A 197 -11.31 -1.33 -23.15
CA ALA A 197 -12.76 -1.53 -23.17
C ALA A 197 -13.15 -2.79 -23.99
N ARG A 198 -12.45 -3.09 -25.09
CA ARG A 198 -12.65 -4.33 -25.86
C ARG A 198 -12.19 -5.56 -25.05
N VAL A 199 -11.06 -5.48 -24.38
CA VAL A 199 -10.55 -6.55 -23.52
C VAL A 199 -11.53 -6.86 -22.40
N ASP A 200 -12.00 -5.83 -21.69
CA ASP A 200 -12.96 -5.98 -20.59
C ASP A 200 -14.31 -6.56 -21.09
N ALA A 201 -14.80 -6.14 -22.25
CA ALA A 201 -16.02 -6.68 -22.86
C ALA A 201 -15.87 -8.18 -23.23
N ILE A 202 -14.72 -8.59 -23.77
CA ILE A 202 -14.42 -9.99 -24.04
C ILE A 202 -14.38 -10.77 -22.72
N ALA A 203 -13.66 -10.28 -21.73
CA ALA A 203 -13.54 -10.93 -20.43
C ALA A 203 -14.91 -11.10 -19.75
N GLU A 204 -15.74 -10.06 -19.73
CA GLU A 204 -17.08 -10.10 -19.17
C GLU A 204 -17.95 -11.17 -19.88
N GLY A 205 -17.93 -11.19 -21.22
CA GLY A 205 -18.64 -12.20 -22.00
C GLY A 205 -18.15 -13.62 -21.72
N LEU A 206 -16.88 -13.81 -21.45
CA LEU A 206 -16.30 -15.08 -21.02
C LEU A 206 -16.63 -15.41 -19.55
N GLY A 207 -17.16 -14.46 -18.78
CA GLY A 207 -17.36 -14.58 -17.33
C GLY A 207 -16.08 -14.43 -16.53
N MET A 208 -15.15 -13.67 -17.06
CA MET A 208 -13.85 -13.38 -16.50
C MET A 208 -13.73 -11.88 -16.20
N ARG A 209 -12.70 -11.51 -15.49
CA ARG A 209 -12.35 -10.11 -15.21
C ARG A 209 -10.85 -9.94 -14.99
N ARG A 210 -10.36 -8.72 -14.93
CA ARG A 210 -8.99 -8.43 -14.53
C ARG A 210 -8.79 -8.85 -13.08
N VAL A 211 -7.78 -9.70 -12.82
CA VAL A 211 -7.48 -10.28 -11.52
C VAL A 211 -6.07 -10.00 -11.04
N GLY A 212 -5.25 -9.38 -11.88
CA GLY A 212 -3.87 -9.11 -11.47
C GLY A 212 -3.01 -8.46 -12.54
N LEU A 213 -1.73 -8.42 -12.20
CA LEU A 213 -0.62 -7.92 -13.01
C LEU A 213 0.47 -8.99 -13.07
N VAL A 214 1.14 -9.11 -14.21
CA VAL A 214 2.41 -9.82 -14.34
C VAL A 214 3.46 -8.85 -14.88
N PHE A 215 4.69 -8.96 -14.39
CA PHE A 215 5.84 -8.28 -14.99
C PHE A 215 7.09 -9.14 -14.91
N THR A 216 8.11 -8.78 -15.68
CA THR A 216 9.37 -9.51 -15.76
C THR A 216 10.46 -8.86 -14.94
N GLN A 217 11.38 -9.65 -14.41
CA GLN A 217 12.52 -9.19 -13.64
C GLN A 217 13.75 -10.04 -13.96
N ALA A 218 14.88 -9.39 -14.25
CA ALA A 218 16.18 -10.04 -14.38
C ALA A 218 17.04 -9.68 -13.17
N VAL A 219 17.20 -10.60 -12.25
CA VAL A 219 17.85 -10.37 -10.94
C VAL A 219 19.37 -10.38 -11.03
N GLY A 220 19.95 -11.13 -11.99
CA GLY A 220 21.37 -11.47 -11.98
C GLY A 220 22.36 -10.31 -12.18
N ARG A 221 21.96 -9.17 -12.74
CA ARG A 221 22.86 -8.03 -12.96
C ARG A 221 22.87 -6.99 -11.82
N LYS A 222 21.83 -6.94 -11.02
CA LYS A 222 21.61 -5.89 -10.01
C LYS A 222 21.89 -6.32 -8.59
N ALA A 223 21.75 -7.61 -8.29
CA ALA A 223 22.04 -8.15 -6.95
C ALA A 223 23.50 -7.92 -6.52
N SER A 224 24.43 -7.79 -7.48
CA SER A 224 25.85 -7.49 -7.18
C SER A 224 26.07 -6.08 -6.64
N ASP A 225 25.25 -5.11 -7.05
CA ASP A 225 25.49 -3.69 -6.75
C ASP A 225 24.59 -3.17 -5.60
N THR A 226 23.39 -3.71 -5.43
CA THR A 226 22.38 -3.19 -4.49
C THR A 226 21.96 -4.20 -3.42
N GLY A 227 22.37 -5.46 -3.50
CA GLY A 227 21.84 -6.57 -2.70
C GLY A 227 20.54 -7.15 -3.27
N GLU A 228 20.17 -8.32 -2.79
CA GLU A 228 18.96 -9.01 -3.24
C GLU A 228 17.69 -8.29 -2.73
N TYR A 229 16.69 -8.22 -3.56
CA TYR A 229 15.34 -7.78 -3.22
C TYR A 229 14.29 -8.54 -4.03
N THR A 230 13.10 -8.72 -3.48
CA THR A 230 11.98 -9.39 -4.16
C THR A 230 11.30 -8.46 -5.17
N MET A 231 10.99 -7.23 -4.74
CA MET A 231 10.48 -6.14 -5.60
C MET A 231 11.22 -4.86 -5.30
N SER A 232 11.54 -4.09 -6.33
CA SER A 232 12.04 -2.74 -6.16
C SER A 232 10.94 -1.78 -5.70
N ASN A 233 11.33 -0.64 -5.13
CA ASN A 233 10.40 0.42 -4.74
C ASN A 233 9.50 0.90 -5.90
N ARG A 234 10.01 0.96 -7.14
CA ARG A 234 9.23 1.28 -8.35
C ARG A 234 8.17 0.23 -8.64
N GLU A 235 8.53 -1.04 -8.50
CA GLU A 235 7.62 -2.17 -8.68
C GLU A 235 6.55 -2.20 -7.59
N VAL A 236 6.91 -1.92 -6.34
CA VAL A 236 5.97 -1.79 -5.22
C VAL A 236 4.93 -0.69 -5.49
N VAL A 237 5.38 0.49 -5.92
CA VAL A 237 4.48 1.60 -6.25
C VAL A 237 3.54 1.22 -7.39
N GLN A 238 4.06 0.65 -8.49
CA GLN A 238 3.25 0.23 -9.63
C GLN A 238 2.25 -0.87 -9.24
N ALA A 239 2.68 -1.88 -8.49
CA ALA A 239 1.82 -2.96 -8.02
C ALA A 239 0.72 -2.46 -7.08
N ALA A 240 1.07 -1.57 -6.12
CA ALA A 240 0.10 -0.97 -5.20
C ALA A 240 -0.95 -0.12 -5.94
N GLN A 241 -0.51 0.67 -6.92
CA GLN A 241 -1.40 1.47 -7.78
C GLN A 241 -2.39 0.59 -8.55
N LEU A 242 -1.89 -0.43 -9.24
CA LEU A 242 -2.73 -1.29 -10.07
C LEU A 242 -3.65 -2.20 -9.25
N GLN A 243 -3.20 -2.66 -8.08
CA GLN A 243 -4.06 -3.38 -7.13
C GLN A 243 -5.16 -2.47 -6.57
N ALA A 244 -4.83 -1.21 -6.27
CA ALA A 244 -5.81 -0.21 -5.83
C ALA A 244 -6.86 0.09 -6.90
N GLU A 245 -6.44 0.17 -8.18
CA GLU A 245 -7.29 0.35 -9.35
C GLU A 245 -8.19 -0.87 -9.60
N GLY A 246 -7.62 -2.07 -9.52
CA GLY A 246 -8.33 -3.33 -9.76
C GLY A 246 -9.48 -3.58 -8.78
N GLY A 247 -9.37 -3.10 -7.56
CA GLY A 247 -10.46 -3.02 -6.59
C GLY A 247 -11.01 -4.36 -6.11
N ILE A 248 -10.30 -5.46 -6.35
CA ILE A 248 -10.69 -6.79 -5.87
C ILE A 248 -9.78 -7.24 -4.73
N PRO A 249 -10.31 -7.90 -3.69
CA PRO A 249 -9.52 -8.37 -2.57
C PRO A 249 -8.47 -9.41 -2.98
N GLU A 250 -8.80 -10.27 -3.92
CA GLU A 250 -7.97 -11.38 -4.37
C GLU A 250 -6.99 -11.02 -5.50
N TRP A 251 -6.70 -9.72 -5.68
CA TRP A 251 -5.72 -9.26 -6.69
C TRP A 251 -4.36 -9.91 -6.51
N ILE A 252 -3.72 -10.32 -7.60
CA ILE A 252 -2.38 -10.91 -7.60
C ILE A 252 -1.40 -10.09 -8.44
N THR A 253 -0.15 -10.08 -8.01
CA THR A 253 0.98 -9.54 -8.76
C THR A 253 1.97 -10.68 -8.99
N ALA A 254 2.13 -11.09 -10.24
CA ALA A 254 3.05 -12.15 -10.63
C ALA A 254 4.36 -11.55 -11.16
N ILE A 255 5.46 -12.22 -10.86
CA ILE A 255 6.79 -11.88 -11.35
C ILE A 255 7.32 -13.07 -12.14
N VAL A 256 7.76 -12.84 -13.37
CA VAL A 256 8.54 -13.79 -14.15
C VAL A 256 10.00 -13.44 -13.99
N LYS A 257 10.73 -14.24 -13.25
CA LYS A 257 12.13 -14.01 -12.90
C LYS A 257 13.07 -14.84 -13.77
N LEU A 258 14.16 -14.21 -14.16
CA LEU A 258 15.35 -14.89 -14.62
C LEU A 258 16.39 -14.88 -13.50
N GLU A 259 16.70 -16.02 -12.94
CA GLU A 259 17.83 -16.21 -12.03
C GLU A 259 18.99 -16.84 -12.76
N VAL A 260 20.14 -16.23 -12.69
CA VAL A 260 21.37 -16.75 -13.29
C VAL A 260 22.20 -17.36 -12.18
N GLY A 261 22.36 -18.68 -12.21
CA GLY A 261 23.20 -19.43 -11.27
C GLY A 261 24.69 -19.13 -11.44
N ASP A 262 25.47 -19.51 -10.46
CA ASP A 262 26.95 -19.35 -10.46
C ASP A 262 27.63 -20.09 -11.63
N ASP A 263 26.98 -21.10 -12.19
CA ASP A 263 27.41 -21.84 -13.37
C ASP A 263 27.08 -21.17 -14.71
N GLY A 264 26.42 -20.00 -14.67
CA GLY A 264 25.97 -19.25 -15.85
C GLY A 264 24.70 -19.81 -16.48
N THR A 265 24.04 -20.79 -15.88
CA THR A 265 22.72 -21.27 -16.32
C THR A 265 21.65 -20.30 -15.85
N GLY A 266 20.66 -20.03 -16.71
CA GLY A 266 19.50 -19.20 -16.37
C GLY A 266 18.30 -20.07 -16.10
N ASP A 267 17.68 -19.90 -14.93
CA ASP A 267 16.39 -20.51 -14.61
C ASP A 267 15.30 -19.44 -14.65
N VAL A 268 14.18 -19.76 -15.29
CA VAL A 268 13.04 -18.86 -15.44
C VAL A 268 11.86 -19.43 -14.69
N HIS A 269 11.37 -18.70 -13.71
CA HIS A 269 10.25 -19.14 -12.90
C HIS A 269 9.26 -18.01 -12.59
N PHE A 270 8.05 -18.43 -12.19
CA PHE A 270 7.01 -17.54 -11.73
C PHE A 270 7.00 -17.45 -10.21
N GLU A 271 6.82 -16.27 -9.69
CA GLU A 271 6.43 -16.02 -8.30
C GLU A 271 5.15 -15.16 -8.29
N ALA A 272 4.33 -15.31 -7.27
CA ALA A 272 3.15 -14.48 -7.11
C ALA A 272 3.08 -13.90 -5.70
N PHE A 273 2.66 -12.65 -5.65
CA PHE A 273 2.47 -11.87 -4.42
C PHE A 273 1.15 -11.12 -4.46
N GLN A 274 0.71 -10.73 -3.31
CA GLN A 274 -0.31 -9.72 -3.13
C GLN A 274 0.32 -8.54 -2.38
N MET A 275 0.02 -7.32 -2.78
CA MET A 275 0.41 -6.17 -1.97
C MET A 275 -0.45 -6.15 -0.72
N SER A 276 0.18 -5.98 0.45
CA SER A 276 -0.53 -5.95 1.73
C SER A 276 -1.59 -4.85 1.77
N GLU A 277 -2.64 -5.06 2.55
CA GLU A 277 -3.71 -4.08 2.70
C GLU A 277 -3.19 -2.72 3.18
N ILE A 278 -2.16 -2.74 4.05
CA ILE A 278 -1.53 -1.49 4.50
C ILE A 278 -0.80 -0.78 3.36
N CYS A 279 -0.12 -1.50 2.46
CA CYS A 279 0.55 -0.90 1.30
C CYS A 279 -0.45 -0.19 0.39
N VAL A 280 -1.53 -0.87 0.03
CA VAL A 280 -2.61 -0.31 -0.80
C VAL A 280 -3.27 0.89 -0.12
N LYS A 281 -3.45 0.84 1.19
CA LYS A 281 -3.96 1.96 1.98
C LYS A 281 -3.02 3.15 1.95
N LEU A 282 -1.72 2.94 2.19
CA LEU A 282 -0.69 3.99 2.14
C LEU A 282 -0.65 4.67 0.78
N PHE A 283 -0.80 3.90 -0.29
CA PHE A 283 -0.92 4.44 -1.65
C PHE A 283 -2.19 5.30 -1.81
N LYS A 284 -3.36 4.79 -1.45
CA LYS A 284 -4.65 5.51 -1.55
C LYS A 284 -4.69 6.78 -0.72
N ASP A 285 -4.06 6.77 0.46
CA ASP A 285 -4.00 7.91 1.38
C ASP A 285 -2.90 8.92 0.97
N GLY A 286 -2.15 8.67 -0.10
CA GLY A 286 -1.07 9.52 -0.58
C GLY A 286 0.11 9.62 0.39
N VAL A 287 0.31 8.60 1.23
CA VAL A 287 1.43 8.49 2.19
C VAL A 287 2.63 7.81 1.56
N LEU A 288 2.41 6.78 0.72
CA LEU A 288 3.46 6.17 -0.08
C LEU A 288 3.95 7.17 -1.13
N GLU A 289 5.27 7.42 -1.16
CA GLU A 289 5.88 8.27 -2.20
C GLU A 289 5.88 7.53 -3.54
N THR A 290 5.35 8.18 -4.55
CA THR A 290 5.19 7.60 -5.89
C THR A 290 6.28 8.05 -6.87
N GLU A 291 6.99 9.14 -6.55
CA GLU A 291 8.12 9.63 -7.33
C GLU A 291 9.41 9.00 -6.81
N VAL A 292 9.90 7.99 -7.53
CA VAL A 292 11.11 7.24 -7.16
C VAL A 292 12.28 7.76 -7.98
N GLY A 293 13.29 8.30 -7.29
CA GLY A 293 14.53 8.78 -7.89
C GLY A 293 15.46 7.63 -8.32
N ASP A 294 16.35 7.91 -9.28
CA ASP A 294 17.33 6.92 -9.78
C ASP A 294 18.41 6.56 -8.73
N THR A 295 18.62 7.43 -7.75
CA THR A 295 19.60 7.23 -6.66
C THR A 295 18.98 6.61 -5.40
N ASP A 296 17.67 6.34 -5.38
CA ASP A 296 16.99 5.77 -4.24
C ASP A 296 17.35 4.29 -4.07
N ASP A 297 17.45 3.83 -2.82
CA ASP A 297 17.66 2.42 -2.54
C ASP A 297 16.45 1.62 -3.04
N PRO A 298 16.62 0.70 -4.00
CA PRO A 298 15.50 -0.03 -4.58
C PRO A 298 14.79 -0.95 -3.57
N ARG A 299 15.41 -1.26 -2.43
CA ARG A 299 14.84 -2.10 -1.36
C ARG A 299 13.89 -1.36 -0.45
N LEU A 300 13.91 -0.03 -0.48
CA LEU A 300 13.19 0.83 0.47
C LEU A 300 12.15 1.68 -0.24
N SER A 301 10.93 1.63 0.24
CA SER A 301 9.85 2.53 -0.17
C SER A 301 9.79 3.75 0.74
N LYS A 302 9.80 4.93 0.14
CA LYS A 302 9.72 6.21 0.86
C LYS A 302 8.29 6.58 1.22
N MET A 303 8.15 7.23 2.37
CA MET A 303 6.88 7.73 2.89
C MET A 303 6.90 9.25 2.95
N ARG A 304 5.76 9.89 2.62
CA ARG A 304 5.57 11.34 2.75
C ARG A 304 5.31 11.79 4.19
N LYS A 305 5.06 10.85 5.10
CA LYS A 305 4.82 11.08 6.53
C LYS A 305 5.49 9.98 7.32
N GLU A 306 5.89 10.28 8.54
CA GLU A 306 6.41 9.26 9.44
C GLU A 306 5.40 8.15 9.68
N VAL A 307 5.89 6.92 9.60
CA VAL A 307 5.16 5.68 9.90
C VAL A 307 5.95 4.86 10.93
N VAL A 308 5.27 3.99 11.64
CA VAL A 308 5.91 3.06 12.57
C VAL A 308 6.09 1.72 11.85
N ALA A 309 7.33 1.36 11.53
CA ALA A 309 7.68 0.07 10.95
C ALA A 309 8.74 -0.61 11.82
N GLY A 310 8.56 -1.90 12.12
CA GLY A 310 9.48 -2.63 13.00
C GLY A 310 9.64 -2.00 14.40
N GLY A 311 8.63 -1.28 14.89
CA GLY A 311 8.64 -0.61 16.20
C GLY A 311 9.42 0.72 16.25
N LYS A 312 9.83 1.27 15.10
CA LYS A 312 10.54 2.55 14.99
C LYS A 312 9.80 3.51 14.07
N ASP A 313 9.85 4.81 14.40
CA ASP A 313 9.39 5.87 13.51
C ASP A 313 10.38 6.00 12.34
N THR A 314 9.87 5.97 11.12
CA THR A 314 10.67 6.01 9.90
C THR A 314 9.93 6.67 8.74
N MET A 315 10.71 7.20 7.79
CA MET A 315 10.24 7.69 6.49
C MET A 315 10.54 6.69 5.35
N GLU A 316 11.22 5.58 5.66
CA GLU A 316 11.57 4.55 4.70
C GLU A 316 11.19 3.18 5.26
N VAL A 317 10.53 2.38 4.45
CA VAL A 317 10.05 1.05 4.83
C VAL A 317 10.63 0.03 3.86
N ASP A 318 11.18 -1.04 4.39
CA ASP A 318 11.63 -2.19 3.61
C ASP A 318 10.45 -2.77 2.81
N ASN A 319 10.65 -2.95 1.51
CA ASN A 319 9.62 -3.41 0.58
C ASN A 319 8.99 -4.75 0.98
N ASP A 320 9.74 -5.62 1.64
CA ASP A 320 9.26 -6.92 2.11
C ASP A 320 8.12 -6.83 3.14
N PHE A 321 7.95 -5.67 3.81
CA PHE A 321 6.78 -5.45 4.66
C PHE A 321 5.46 -5.39 3.88
N PHE A 322 5.54 -5.12 2.59
CA PHE A 322 4.39 -4.94 1.71
C PHE A 322 4.03 -6.17 0.89
N LEU A 323 4.90 -7.17 0.87
CA LEU A 323 4.75 -8.35 0.05
C LEU A 323 4.13 -9.50 0.83
N VAL A 324 3.06 -10.06 0.31
CA VAL A 324 2.41 -11.25 0.85
C VAL A 324 2.48 -12.36 -0.20
N PRO A 325 3.24 -13.43 0.03
CA PRO A 325 3.41 -14.48 -0.96
C PRO A 325 2.11 -15.24 -1.21
N VAL A 326 1.85 -15.59 -2.47
CA VAL A 326 0.68 -16.36 -2.93
C VAL A 326 1.17 -17.66 -3.53
N LYS A 327 0.55 -18.77 -3.15
CA LYS A 327 0.85 -20.09 -3.74
C LYS A 327 0.49 -20.12 -5.22
N ILE A 328 1.35 -20.75 -6.03
CA ILE A 328 1.13 -20.90 -7.47
C ILE A 328 0.85 -22.34 -7.82
N SER A 329 -0.05 -22.52 -8.77
CA SER A 329 -0.31 -23.78 -9.49
C SER A 329 -0.58 -23.49 -10.96
N ASP A 330 -0.76 -24.53 -11.76
CA ASP A 330 -1.17 -24.40 -13.15
C ASP A 330 -2.47 -25.19 -13.42
N HIS A 331 -3.17 -24.78 -14.47
CA HIS A 331 -4.36 -25.46 -14.97
C HIS A 331 -4.42 -25.40 -16.50
N GLN A 332 -5.33 -26.14 -17.09
CA GLN A 332 -5.73 -26.02 -18.49
C GLN A 332 -6.99 -25.19 -18.57
N GLY A 333 -6.89 -23.98 -19.11
CA GLY A 333 -8.01 -23.08 -19.30
C GLY A 333 -8.89 -23.41 -20.50
N PRO A 334 -9.98 -22.66 -20.70
CA PRO A 334 -10.92 -22.90 -21.79
C PRO A 334 -10.48 -22.29 -23.14
N LEU A 335 -9.44 -21.47 -23.14
CA LEU A 335 -8.98 -20.76 -24.34
C LEU A 335 -7.73 -21.40 -24.92
N SER A 336 -7.55 -21.27 -26.22
CA SER A 336 -6.30 -21.61 -26.91
C SER A 336 -5.41 -20.35 -27.02
N VAL A 337 -4.12 -20.57 -27.17
CA VAL A 337 -3.12 -19.54 -27.42
C VAL A 337 -2.40 -19.89 -28.71
N GLY A 338 -3.07 -19.67 -29.83
CA GLY A 338 -2.53 -20.00 -31.16
C GLY A 338 -2.51 -18.82 -32.11
N PHE A 339 -3.14 -17.74 -31.77
CA PHE A 339 -3.14 -16.49 -32.52
C PHE A 339 -1.97 -15.59 -32.07
N PRO A 340 -1.42 -14.75 -32.99
CA PRO A 340 -0.39 -13.79 -32.58
C PRO A 340 -0.87 -12.84 -31.48
N ILE A 341 -0.01 -12.64 -30.47
CA ILE A 341 -0.31 -11.78 -29.33
C ILE A 341 -0.12 -10.33 -29.71
N GLU A 342 -1.05 -9.49 -29.28
CA GLU A 342 -1.06 -8.05 -29.52
C GLU A 342 0.16 -7.35 -28.91
N ASN A 343 0.49 -6.18 -29.46
CA ASN A 343 1.52 -5.29 -28.94
C ASN A 343 2.93 -5.92 -28.79
N ARG A 344 3.18 -7.01 -29.53
CA ARG A 344 4.51 -7.63 -29.68
C ARG A 344 5.08 -7.37 -31.06
N GLY A 345 6.05 -6.47 -31.16
CA GLY A 345 6.74 -6.19 -32.43
C GLY A 345 5.82 -5.58 -33.51
N SER A 346 5.64 -6.29 -34.65
CA SER A 346 4.84 -5.79 -35.75
C SER A 346 3.32 -5.91 -35.50
N PRO A 347 2.51 -4.97 -36.00
CA PRO A 347 1.06 -5.05 -35.89
C PRO A 347 0.49 -6.35 -36.51
N VAL A 348 -0.46 -6.96 -35.82
CA VAL A 348 -1.12 -8.19 -36.27
C VAL A 348 -2.08 -7.84 -37.43
N GLY A 349 -1.76 -8.29 -38.64
CA GLY A 349 -2.56 -8.07 -39.85
C GLY A 349 -3.70 -9.08 -40.05
N MET A 350 -4.52 -8.86 -41.10
CA MET A 350 -5.59 -9.79 -41.47
C MET A 350 -5.07 -11.12 -42.04
N SER A 351 -3.87 -11.13 -42.60
CA SER A 351 -3.20 -12.36 -43.04
C SER A 351 -2.98 -13.37 -41.90
N ALA A 352 -2.79 -12.87 -40.67
CA ALA A 352 -2.71 -13.71 -39.48
C ALA A 352 -4.05 -14.38 -39.18
N LEU A 353 -5.16 -13.65 -39.31
CA LEU A 353 -6.53 -14.17 -39.17
C LEU A 353 -6.80 -15.29 -40.17
N ARG A 354 -6.48 -15.03 -41.46
CA ARG A 354 -6.62 -16.04 -42.53
C ARG A 354 -5.81 -17.28 -42.21
N SER A 355 -4.52 -17.14 -41.92
CA SER A 355 -3.64 -18.26 -41.61
C SER A 355 -4.13 -19.07 -40.41
N HIS A 356 -4.65 -18.41 -39.36
CA HIS A 356 -5.23 -19.09 -38.19
C HIS A 356 -6.47 -19.90 -38.56
N LEU A 357 -7.43 -19.30 -39.27
CA LEU A 357 -8.65 -19.95 -39.71
C LEU A 357 -8.35 -21.15 -40.65
N ASP A 358 -7.36 -21.04 -41.53
CA ASP A 358 -6.95 -22.14 -42.40
C ASP A 358 -6.34 -23.31 -41.61
N ARG A 359 -5.47 -23.03 -40.64
CA ARG A 359 -4.87 -24.07 -39.78
C ARG A 359 -5.92 -24.78 -38.93
N THR A 360 -6.96 -24.09 -38.49
CA THR A 360 -7.99 -24.60 -37.56
C THR A 360 -9.27 -25.05 -38.23
N LYS A 361 -9.32 -25.12 -39.58
CA LYS A 361 -10.53 -25.48 -40.36
C LYS A 361 -11.11 -26.86 -40.02
N HIS A 362 -10.34 -27.75 -39.42
CA HIS A 362 -10.77 -29.06 -38.97
C HIS A 362 -11.56 -29.03 -37.66
N LEU A 363 -11.57 -27.87 -36.94
CA LEU A 363 -12.31 -27.65 -35.71
C LEU A 363 -13.70 -27.05 -36.00
N THR A 364 -14.61 -27.14 -35.02
CA THR A 364 -15.88 -26.39 -35.05
C THR A 364 -15.59 -24.89 -35.05
N PHE A 365 -16.46 -24.08 -35.66
CA PHE A 365 -16.21 -22.64 -35.77
C PHE A 365 -15.96 -21.97 -34.42
N VAL A 366 -16.72 -22.31 -33.38
CA VAL A 366 -16.56 -21.78 -32.04
C VAL A 366 -15.16 -22.13 -31.48
N ARG A 367 -14.65 -23.34 -31.72
CA ARG A 367 -13.31 -23.73 -31.30
C ARG A 367 -12.19 -22.98 -32.02
N ARG A 368 -12.42 -22.63 -33.30
CA ARG A 368 -11.48 -21.85 -34.13
C ARG A 368 -11.29 -20.45 -33.56
N ILE A 369 -12.30 -19.86 -32.93
CA ILE A 369 -12.27 -18.52 -32.37
C ILE A 369 -12.12 -18.49 -30.84
N SER A 370 -11.93 -19.65 -30.21
CA SER A 370 -11.72 -19.76 -28.76
C SER A 370 -10.29 -19.38 -28.35
N ASP A 371 -9.85 -18.20 -28.75
CA ASP A 371 -8.52 -17.61 -28.49
C ASP A 371 -8.72 -16.14 -28.16
N PHE A 372 -8.22 -15.69 -26.99
CA PHE A 372 -8.43 -14.32 -26.54
C PHE A 372 -7.84 -13.29 -27.52
N HIS A 373 -6.60 -13.52 -27.99
CA HIS A 373 -5.91 -12.59 -28.86
C HIS A 373 -6.61 -12.47 -30.24
N LEU A 374 -7.18 -13.58 -30.69
CA LEU A 374 -8.05 -13.58 -31.87
C LEU A 374 -9.34 -12.79 -31.65
N LEU A 375 -10.01 -13.02 -30.51
CA LEU A 375 -11.23 -12.27 -30.15
C LEU A 375 -10.95 -10.77 -30.06
N LEU A 376 -9.81 -10.38 -29.48
CA LEU A 376 -9.41 -8.98 -29.39
C LEU A 376 -9.20 -8.37 -30.79
N LYS A 377 -8.57 -9.11 -31.69
CA LYS A 377 -8.41 -8.68 -33.09
C LYS A 377 -9.74 -8.50 -33.82
N ILE A 378 -10.66 -9.45 -33.65
CA ILE A 378 -12.00 -9.37 -34.24
C ILE A 378 -12.81 -8.23 -33.62
N ALA A 379 -12.68 -7.98 -32.33
CA ALA A 379 -13.40 -6.94 -31.61
C ALA A 379 -13.14 -5.52 -32.18
N THR A 380 -12.04 -5.32 -32.91
CA THR A 380 -11.78 -4.04 -33.60
C THR A 380 -12.78 -3.72 -34.71
N PHE A 381 -13.55 -4.71 -35.17
CA PHE A 381 -14.54 -4.61 -36.25
C PHE A 381 -15.99 -4.81 -35.76
N LEU A 382 -16.19 -4.94 -34.45
CA LEU A 382 -17.47 -5.24 -33.83
C LEU A 382 -17.89 -4.12 -32.88
N ASP A 383 -19.18 -4.03 -32.62
CA ASP A 383 -19.69 -3.19 -31.54
C ASP A 383 -19.27 -3.77 -30.19
N VAL A 384 -18.56 -2.97 -29.39
CA VAL A 384 -17.97 -3.40 -28.11
C VAL A 384 -19.03 -3.79 -27.09
N LYS A 385 -20.23 -3.16 -27.14
CA LYS A 385 -21.27 -3.38 -26.15
C LYS A 385 -22.29 -4.46 -26.56
N ALA A 386 -22.51 -4.62 -27.85
CA ALA A 386 -23.54 -5.55 -28.36
C ALA A 386 -22.95 -6.86 -28.89
N ASP A 387 -21.93 -6.74 -29.78
CA ASP A 387 -21.43 -7.90 -30.53
C ASP A 387 -20.37 -8.67 -29.77
N VAL A 388 -19.42 -7.95 -29.17
CA VAL A 388 -18.27 -8.56 -28.48
C VAL A 388 -18.71 -9.47 -27.33
N PRO A 389 -19.60 -9.07 -26.41
CA PRO A 389 -20.07 -9.95 -25.33
C PRO A 389 -20.84 -11.17 -25.86
N THR A 390 -21.61 -10.97 -26.95
CA THR A 390 -22.36 -12.07 -27.59
C THR A 390 -21.43 -13.13 -28.16
N LEU A 391 -20.40 -12.71 -28.87
CA LEU A 391 -19.40 -13.63 -29.43
C LEU A 391 -18.60 -14.34 -28.34
N ALA A 392 -18.16 -13.61 -27.32
CA ALA A 392 -17.46 -14.15 -26.16
C ALA A 392 -18.33 -15.16 -25.37
N ALA A 393 -19.63 -14.90 -25.23
CA ALA A 393 -20.56 -15.83 -24.59
C ALA A 393 -20.70 -17.14 -25.38
N CYS A 394 -20.69 -17.10 -26.73
CA CYS A 394 -20.65 -18.30 -27.55
C CYS A 394 -19.38 -19.13 -27.26
N VAL A 395 -18.23 -18.49 -27.13
CA VAL A 395 -16.96 -19.15 -26.77
C VAL A 395 -17.05 -19.75 -25.36
N LYS A 396 -17.56 -19.00 -24.39
CA LYS A 396 -17.71 -19.48 -23.01
C LYS A 396 -18.56 -20.74 -22.93
N THR A 397 -19.68 -20.78 -23.63
CA THR A 397 -20.64 -21.89 -23.58
C THR A 397 -20.37 -22.97 -24.62
N GLN A 398 -19.38 -22.76 -25.51
CA GLN A 398 -19.08 -23.60 -26.66
C GLN A 398 -20.33 -23.82 -27.54
N SER A 399 -21.20 -22.83 -27.60
CA SER A 399 -22.43 -22.85 -28.40
C SER A 399 -22.14 -22.44 -29.85
N ARG A 400 -23.13 -22.72 -30.72
CA ARG A 400 -23.00 -22.36 -32.13
C ARG A 400 -22.92 -20.83 -32.29
N VAL A 401 -21.90 -20.36 -32.98
CA VAL A 401 -21.76 -18.95 -33.35
C VAL A 401 -22.82 -18.60 -34.39
N PRO A 402 -23.57 -17.49 -34.25
CA PRO A 402 -24.52 -17.04 -35.26
C PRO A 402 -23.87 -16.87 -36.63
N GLU A 403 -24.58 -17.24 -37.67
CA GLU A 403 -24.07 -17.27 -39.06
C GLU A 403 -23.56 -15.91 -39.55
N GLY A 404 -24.21 -14.82 -39.12
CA GLY A 404 -23.76 -13.46 -39.44
C GLY A 404 -22.36 -13.15 -38.96
N TYR A 405 -22.00 -13.58 -37.77
CA TYR A 405 -20.62 -13.42 -37.25
C TYR A 405 -19.62 -14.33 -37.97
N GLN A 406 -20.03 -15.57 -38.30
CA GLN A 406 -19.14 -16.46 -39.08
C GLN A 406 -18.80 -15.85 -40.43
N LEU A 407 -19.80 -15.38 -41.16
CA LEU A 407 -19.63 -14.73 -42.47
C LEU A 407 -18.77 -13.46 -42.37
N LEU A 408 -18.97 -12.62 -41.33
CA LEU A 408 -18.17 -11.43 -41.09
C LEU A 408 -16.71 -11.80 -40.89
N ILE A 409 -16.43 -12.75 -39.99
CA ILE A 409 -15.04 -13.16 -39.64
C ILE A 409 -14.36 -13.79 -40.86
N GLU A 410 -15.04 -14.62 -41.64
CA GLU A 410 -14.51 -15.21 -42.88
C GLU A 410 -14.29 -14.16 -43.96
N SER A 411 -15.17 -13.14 -44.05
CA SER A 411 -14.96 -11.99 -44.94
C SER A 411 -13.75 -11.17 -44.57
N LEU A 412 -13.55 -10.87 -43.28
CA LEU A 412 -12.36 -10.18 -42.77
C LEU A 412 -11.08 -10.97 -43.10
N ALA A 413 -11.09 -12.28 -42.92
CA ALA A 413 -9.96 -13.12 -43.26
C ALA A 413 -9.63 -13.14 -44.76
N SER A 414 -10.64 -12.98 -45.62
CA SER A 414 -10.43 -12.93 -47.08
C SER A 414 -9.81 -11.64 -47.58
N GLN A 415 -9.80 -10.58 -46.77
CA GLN A 415 -9.17 -9.29 -47.11
C GLN A 415 -7.66 -9.26 -46.83
N GLY A 416 -7.15 -10.21 -46.11
CA GLY A 416 -5.73 -10.42 -45.81
C GLY A 416 -5.14 -11.57 -46.62
#